data_d744fba43af9515ee8f8944570460fc9
#
_entry.id   d744fba43af9515ee8f8944570460fc9
#
_cell.length_a   1.000
_cell.length_b   1.000
_cell.length_c   1.000
_cell.angle_alpha   90.00
_cell.angle_beta   90.00
_cell.angle_gamma   90.00
#
_symmetry.space_group_name_H-M   'P 1'
#
loop_
_entity.id
_entity.type
_entity.pdbx_description
1 polymer ?
#
loop_
_entity_poly.entity_id
_entity_poly.type
_entity_poly.pdbx_seq_one_letter_code
_entity_poly.pdbx_strand_id
1 'polypeptide(L)'
;MQLPHRPERLVLLGVMSDREATDKKVVLGKVGRVHGVSGWVRLKSYTAPPDNILNYPLLRAELNGTLSTLEIDASRRQPKGLLVHFAGYDSPDVSRALTGKEVWVTSSELPDLESGTFYWYELVGLEVTNLQGEILGTVSGLLETGANDVLVVQPNARSCDQRERLIPYLTGSVVKQVSVSDVSLVVDWGIDYLS
;
A
#
# COMPACT_ATOMS: atom_id res chain seq x y z
N MET A 1 9.10 -25.55 -16.52
CA MET A 1 9.60 -24.16 -16.60
C MET A 1 8.62 -23.32 -15.81
N GLN A 2 8.94 -23.11 -14.53
CA GLN A 2 8.05 -22.51 -13.55
C GLN A 2 8.27 -21.00 -13.60
N LEU A 3 7.21 -20.25 -13.89
CA LEU A 3 7.24 -18.79 -13.85
C LEU A 3 7.55 -18.33 -12.43
N PRO A 4 8.37 -17.29 -12.23
CA PRO A 4 8.66 -16.77 -10.91
C PRO A 4 7.37 -16.26 -10.26
N HIS A 5 7.15 -16.70 -9.04
CA HIS A 5 6.04 -16.29 -8.19
C HIS A 5 6.13 -14.76 -8.03
N ARG A 6 5.14 -14.03 -8.55
CA ARG A 6 5.04 -12.58 -8.37
C ARG A 6 4.84 -12.29 -6.87
N PRO A 7 5.66 -11.45 -6.24
CA PRO A 7 5.41 -11.05 -4.86
C PRO A 7 4.06 -10.34 -4.77
N GLU A 8 3.35 -10.67 -3.71
CA GLU A 8 2.00 -10.16 -3.42
C GLU A 8 2.03 -8.63 -3.24
N ARG A 9 1.20 -7.93 -3.99
CA ARG A 9 1.16 -6.47 -4.03
C ARG A 9 0.22 -5.91 -2.97
N LEU A 10 0.76 -5.07 -2.10
CA LEU A 10 -0.03 -4.19 -1.23
C LEU A 10 -0.20 -2.83 -1.91
N VAL A 11 -1.41 -2.52 -2.38
CA VAL A 11 -1.74 -1.18 -2.90
C VAL A 11 -2.18 -0.31 -1.72
N LEU A 12 -1.43 0.72 -1.43
CA LEU A 12 -1.68 1.62 -0.32
C LEU A 12 -1.83 3.07 -0.78
N LEU A 13 -3.02 3.61 -0.56
CA LEU A 13 -3.25 5.04 -0.49
C LEU A 13 -3.10 5.48 0.97
N GLY A 14 -1.93 5.97 1.36
CA GLY A 14 -1.65 6.43 2.71
C GLY A 14 -1.41 7.92 2.77
N VAL A 15 -2.10 8.59 3.67
CA VAL A 15 -1.86 9.99 4.03
C VAL A 15 -0.73 10.04 5.06
N MET A 16 0.27 10.89 4.81
CA MET A 16 1.45 11.09 5.65
C MET A 16 1.12 11.86 6.92
N SER A 17 1.70 11.47 8.05
CA SER A 17 2.06 12.35 9.16
C SER A 17 3.23 11.79 9.96
N ASP A 18 4.23 12.63 10.09
CA ASP A 18 5.35 12.74 11.02
C ASP A 18 6.34 11.58 11.30
N ARG A 19 7.60 12.00 11.18
CA ARG A 19 8.84 11.28 11.44
C ARG A 19 9.05 11.00 12.93
N GLU A 20 9.00 9.72 13.26
CA GLU A 20 9.84 9.07 14.27
C GLU A 20 9.92 7.61 13.86
N ALA A 21 10.96 6.87 14.27
CA ALA A 21 11.15 5.45 13.93
C ALA A 21 10.03 4.60 14.56
N THR A 22 8.81 4.88 14.20
CA THR A 22 7.57 4.28 14.65
C THR A 22 7.05 3.44 13.50
N ASP A 23 6.70 2.23 13.80
CA ASP A 23 5.95 1.31 12.96
C ASP A 23 4.86 2.05 12.17
N LYS A 24 5.05 2.22 10.86
CA LYS A 24 4.13 3.00 10.04
C LYS A 24 2.79 2.27 9.93
N LYS A 25 1.70 3.03 10.01
CA LYS A 25 0.34 2.56 9.74
C LYS A 25 0.21 2.19 8.26
N VAL A 26 -0.15 0.93 7.98
CA VAL A 26 -0.39 0.42 6.63
C VAL A 26 -1.84 0.02 6.50
N VAL A 27 -2.65 0.81 5.78
CA VAL A 27 -4.08 0.56 5.60
C VAL A 27 -4.28 -0.56 4.58
N LEU A 28 -4.87 -1.68 5.03
CA LEU A 28 -5.12 -2.85 4.20
C LEU A 28 -6.52 -2.89 3.60
N GLY A 29 -7.45 -2.11 4.13
CA GLY A 29 -8.81 -2.11 3.63
C GLY A 29 -9.76 -1.17 4.37
N LYS A 30 -11.03 -1.23 3.98
CA LYS A 30 -12.12 -0.45 4.57
C LYS A 30 -13.33 -1.32 4.81
N VAL A 31 -13.88 -1.26 6.01
CA VAL A 31 -15.11 -1.96 6.36
C VAL A 31 -16.31 -1.30 5.69
N GLY A 32 -17.06 -2.07 4.94
CA GLY A 32 -18.28 -1.65 4.28
C GLY A 32 -19.53 -1.90 5.11
N ARG A 33 -20.66 -2.08 4.42
CA ARG A 33 -21.97 -2.27 5.07
C ARG A 33 -22.06 -3.64 5.74
N VAL A 34 -22.83 -3.69 6.81
CA VAL A 34 -23.25 -4.93 7.45
C VAL A 34 -24.03 -5.82 6.45
N HIS A 35 -23.85 -7.12 6.56
CA HIS A 35 -24.46 -8.14 5.71
C HIS A 35 -25.16 -9.20 6.55
N GLY A 36 -26.46 -9.37 6.33
CA GLY A 36 -27.27 -10.35 7.07
C GLY A 36 -27.52 -9.97 8.52
N VAL A 37 -27.76 -10.95 9.36
CA VAL A 37 -28.23 -10.79 10.76
C VAL A 37 -27.21 -11.24 11.81
N SER A 38 -26.09 -11.85 11.37
CA SER A 38 -25.07 -12.44 12.26
C SER A 38 -23.77 -11.63 12.24
N GLY A 39 -23.83 -10.31 12.19
CA GLY A 39 -22.67 -9.43 12.35
C GLY A 39 -21.68 -9.35 11.18
N TRP A 40 -21.88 -10.11 10.11
CA TRP A 40 -21.00 -10.07 8.94
C TRP A 40 -20.96 -8.68 8.32
N VAL A 41 -19.77 -8.29 7.84
CA VAL A 41 -19.56 -7.02 7.14
C VAL A 41 -18.88 -7.26 5.79
N ARG A 42 -19.15 -6.38 4.83
CA ARG A 42 -18.33 -6.33 3.61
C ARG A 42 -16.97 -5.74 3.92
N LEU A 43 -15.92 -6.30 3.36
CA LEU A 43 -14.58 -5.76 3.46
C LEU A 43 -14.08 -5.40 2.06
N LYS A 44 -13.79 -4.11 1.85
CA LYS A 44 -13.08 -3.64 0.66
C LYS A 44 -11.61 -3.76 0.96
N SER A 45 -10.95 -4.76 0.40
CA SER A 45 -9.51 -4.92 0.50
C SER A 45 -8.79 -3.99 -0.48
N TYR A 46 -7.64 -3.50 -0.05
CA TYR A 46 -6.67 -2.75 -0.85
C TYR A 46 -5.41 -3.57 -1.15
N THR A 47 -5.40 -4.86 -0.77
CA THR A 47 -4.30 -5.77 -1.11
C THR A 47 -4.49 -6.39 -2.49
N ALA A 48 -3.42 -6.82 -3.11
CA ALA A 48 -3.43 -7.55 -4.36
C ALA A 48 -2.69 -8.90 -4.21
N PRO A 49 -3.38 -10.05 -4.37
CA PRO A 49 -4.85 -10.18 -4.56
C PRO A 49 -5.65 -9.72 -3.31
N PRO A 50 -6.94 -9.41 -3.49
CA PRO A 50 -7.77 -8.89 -2.39
C PRO A 50 -7.84 -9.79 -1.15
N ASP A 51 -7.66 -11.08 -1.33
CA ASP A 51 -7.71 -12.06 -0.24
C ASP A 51 -6.49 -12.04 0.67
N ASN A 52 -5.40 -11.39 0.27
CA ASN A 52 -4.19 -11.27 1.09
C ASN A 52 -4.46 -10.58 2.42
N ILE A 53 -5.49 -9.76 2.51
CA ILE A 53 -5.89 -9.16 3.79
C ILE A 53 -6.25 -10.22 4.85
N LEU A 54 -6.68 -11.42 4.43
CA LEU A 54 -7.01 -12.53 5.33
C LEU A 54 -5.78 -13.21 5.95
N ASN A 55 -4.58 -12.94 5.44
CA ASN A 55 -3.32 -13.38 6.04
C ASN A 55 -2.99 -12.59 7.32
N TYR A 56 -3.72 -11.50 7.57
CA TYR A 56 -3.61 -10.67 8.77
C TYR A 56 -4.86 -10.87 9.64
N PRO A 57 -4.91 -11.90 10.49
CA PRO A 57 -6.11 -12.20 11.28
C PRO A 57 -6.43 -11.10 12.29
N LEU A 58 -5.41 -10.36 12.73
CA LEU A 58 -5.54 -9.23 13.65
C LEU A 58 -5.32 -7.93 12.90
N LEU A 59 -6.38 -7.14 12.77
CA LEU A 59 -6.34 -5.81 12.16
C LEU A 59 -6.59 -4.74 13.23
N ARG A 60 -6.08 -3.55 13.00
CA ARG A 60 -6.36 -2.39 13.87
C ARG A 60 -7.37 -1.48 13.19
N ALA A 61 -8.22 -0.87 13.99
CA ALA A 61 -9.14 0.19 13.55
C ALA A 61 -9.29 1.25 14.64
N GLU A 62 -9.66 2.45 14.24
CA GLU A 62 -10.01 3.50 15.18
C GLU A 62 -11.55 3.55 15.35
N LEU A 63 -12.01 3.17 16.54
CA LEU A 63 -13.41 3.17 16.90
C LEU A 63 -13.66 4.26 17.95
N ASN A 64 -14.46 5.28 17.60
CA ASN A 64 -14.80 6.39 18.50
C ASN A 64 -13.56 7.10 19.11
N GLY A 65 -12.48 7.27 18.32
CA GLY A 65 -11.23 7.88 18.79
C GLY A 65 -10.33 6.95 19.61
N THR A 66 -10.70 5.66 19.73
CA THR A 66 -9.91 4.67 20.46
C THR A 66 -9.36 3.62 19.48
N LEU A 67 -8.07 3.32 19.62
CA LEU A 67 -7.45 2.23 18.89
C LEU A 67 -8.02 0.89 19.37
N SER A 68 -8.53 0.10 18.43
CA SER A 68 -9.11 -1.21 18.70
C SER A 68 -8.49 -2.26 17.80
N THR A 69 -8.27 -3.45 18.33
CA THR A 69 -7.86 -4.62 17.54
C THR A 69 -9.11 -5.40 17.15
N LEU A 70 -9.19 -5.75 15.87
CA LEU A 70 -10.28 -6.51 15.28
C LEU A 70 -9.72 -7.86 14.80
N GLU A 71 -10.21 -8.96 15.34
CA GLU A 71 -9.85 -10.31 14.93
C GLU A 71 -10.84 -10.82 13.89
N ILE A 72 -10.35 -11.25 12.73
CA ILE A 72 -11.14 -11.91 11.70
C ILE A 72 -11.26 -13.39 12.11
N ASP A 73 -12.41 -13.81 12.59
CA ASP A 73 -12.69 -15.19 12.97
C ASP A 73 -13.38 -16.01 11.87
N ALA A 74 -14.00 -15.33 10.89
CA ALA A 74 -14.58 -15.99 9.72
C ALA A 74 -14.55 -15.09 8.48
N SER A 75 -14.40 -15.73 7.31
CA SER A 75 -14.42 -15.02 6.03
C SER A 75 -15.14 -15.83 4.94
N ARG A 76 -15.69 -15.12 3.95
CA ARG A 76 -16.33 -15.72 2.76
C ARG A 76 -16.04 -14.87 1.53
N ARG A 77 -15.62 -15.50 0.45
CA ARG A 77 -15.53 -14.87 -0.86
C ARG A 77 -16.91 -14.72 -1.48
N GLN A 78 -17.16 -13.59 -2.11
CA GLN A 78 -18.34 -13.35 -2.93
C GLN A 78 -17.94 -12.68 -4.25
N PRO A 79 -18.79 -12.75 -5.30
CA PRO A 79 -18.52 -12.07 -6.57
C PRO A 79 -18.28 -10.56 -6.45
N LYS A 80 -18.80 -9.94 -5.39
CA LYS A 80 -18.68 -8.50 -5.11
C LYS A 80 -17.68 -8.16 -3.99
N GLY A 81 -16.71 -9.06 -3.69
CA GLY A 81 -15.67 -8.84 -2.69
C GLY A 81 -15.75 -9.79 -1.49
N LEU A 82 -15.07 -9.44 -0.44
CA LEU A 82 -14.99 -10.23 0.78
C LEU A 82 -16.13 -9.91 1.76
N LEU A 83 -16.66 -10.94 2.40
CA LEU A 83 -17.38 -10.84 3.65
C LEU A 83 -16.50 -11.36 4.76
N VAL A 84 -16.45 -10.63 5.86
CA VAL A 84 -15.71 -11.05 7.06
C VAL A 84 -16.62 -10.92 8.28
N HIS A 85 -16.33 -11.74 9.27
CA HIS A 85 -16.88 -11.63 10.62
C HIS A 85 -15.72 -11.28 11.55
N PHE A 86 -15.95 -10.33 12.44
CA PHE A 86 -14.98 -9.98 13.48
C PHE A 86 -15.45 -10.52 14.82
N ALA A 87 -14.55 -11.14 15.56
CA ALA A 87 -14.84 -11.71 16.89
C ALA A 87 -15.47 -10.67 17.82
N GLY A 88 -16.59 -11.04 18.44
CA GLY A 88 -17.37 -10.16 19.32
C GLY A 88 -18.34 -9.20 18.62
N TYR A 89 -18.44 -9.27 17.28
CA TYR A 89 -19.36 -8.44 16.48
C TYR A 89 -20.49 -9.31 15.90
N ASP A 90 -21.23 -10.03 16.75
CA ASP A 90 -22.17 -11.10 16.39
C ASP A 90 -23.56 -10.60 15.94
N SER A 91 -23.79 -9.29 15.93
CA SER A 91 -25.06 -8.72 15.52
C SER A 91 -24.89 -7.49 14.62
N PRO A 92 -25.91 -7.18 13.78
CA PRO A 92 -25.88 -6.00 12.91
C PRO A 92 -25.69 -4.69 13.66
N ASP A 93 -26.22 -4.56 14.85
CA ASP A 93 -26.16 -3.32 15.63
C ASP A 93 -24.74 -3.04 16.13
N VAL A 94 -24.06 -4.07 16.61
CA VAL A 94 -22.64 -3.94 17.05
C VAL A 94 -21.73 -3.73 15.84
N SER A 95 -21.90 -4.51 14.77
CA SER A 95 -21.05 -4.44 13.58
C SER A 95 -21.21 -3.14 12.79
N ARG A 96 -22.33 -2.43 12.97
CA ARG A 96 -22.56 -1.13 12.34
C ARG A 96 -21.52 -0.09 12.75
N ALA A 97 -20.96 -0.19 13.96
CA ALA A 97 -19.89 0.69 14.43
C ALA A 97 -18.60 0.59 13.60
N LEU A 98 -18.40 -0.55 12.92
CA LEU A 98 -17.24 -0.78 12.04
C LEU A 98 -17.43 -0.17 10.65
N THR A 99 -18.66 0.14 10.24
CA THR A 99 -18.95 0.61 8.89
C THR A 99 -18.20 1.90 8.58
N GLY A 100 -17.48 1.91 7.46
CA GLY A 100 -16.69 3.06 7.00
C GLY A 100 -15.32 3.19 7.66
N LYS A 101 -14.98 2.32 8.62
CA LYS A 101 -13.67 2.35 9.27
C LYS A 101 -12.60 1.72 8.39
N GLU A 102 -11.42 2.31 8.41
CA GLU A 102 -10.22 1.72 7.82
C GLU A 102 -9.65 0.68 8.76
N VAL A 103 -9.17 -0.42 8.16
CA VAL A 103 -8.46 -1.48 8.87
C VAL A 103 -7.02 -1.53 8.39
N TRP A 104 -6.08 -1.68 9.31
CA TRP A 104 -4.66 -1.52 9.06
C TRP A 104 -3.81 -2.41 9.96
N VAL A 105 -2.56 -2.58 9.57
CA VAL A 105 -1.48 -3.23 10.36
C VAL A 105 -0.31 -2.25 10.49
N THR A 106 0.66 -2.59 11.31
CA THR A 106 1.94 -1.88 11.34
C THR A 106 2.88 -2.41 10.27
N SER A 107 3.82 -1.59 9.82
CA SER A 107 4.79 -2.00 8.79
C SER A 107 5.61 -3.23 9.20
N SER A 108 5.88 -3.39 10.49
CA SER A 108 6.58 -4.57 11.05
C SER A 108 5.79 -5.88 10.95
N GLU A 109 4.49 -5.82 10.75
CA GLU A 109 3.63 -7.01 10.58
C GLU A 109 3.54 -7.46 9.11
N LEU A 110 4.09 -6.68 8.19
CA LEU A 110 4.17 -7.08 6.80
C LEU A 110 5.26 -8.14 6.62
N PRO A 111 5.06 -9.13 5.71
CA PRO A 111 6.11 -10.07 5.38
C PRO A 111 7.38 -9.37 4.89
N ASP A 112 8.54 -9.88 5.27
CA ASP A 112 9.79 -9.44 4.67
C ASP A 112 9.76 -9.70 3.16
N LEU A 113 10.03 -8.66 2.39
CA LEU A 113 10.14 -8.78 0.94
C LEU A 113 11.54 -9.28 0.56
N GLU A 114 11.64 -10.03 -0.54
CA GLU A 114 12.93 -10.40 -1.12
C GLU A 114 13.77 -9.15 -1.40
N SER A 115 15.08 -9.27 -1.24
CA SER A 115 16.03 -8.17 -1.46
C SER A 115 15.80 -7.52 -2.84
N GLY A 116 15.54 -6.22 -2.86
CA GLY A 116 15.23 -5.45 -4.07
C GLY A 116 13.75 -5.33 -4.40
N THR A 117 12.85 -5.91 -3.59
CA THR A 117 11.41 -5.68 -3.65
C THR A 117 11.02 -4.71 -2.54
N PHE A 118 10.18 -3.73 -2.84
CA PHE A 118 9.74 -2.71 -1.90
C PHE A 118 8.23 -2.58 -1.92
N TYR A 119 7.63 -2.28 -0.78
CA TYR A 119 6.24 -1.89 -0.71
C TYR A 119 6.05 -0.48 -1.30
N TRP A 120 4.93 -0.21 -1.92
CA TRP A 120 4.66 1.10 -2.52
C TRP A 120 4.79 2.26 -1.53
N TYR A 121 4.36 2.07 -0.27
CA TYR A 121 4.46 3.12 0.75
C TYR A 121 5.92 3.45 1.13
N GLU A 122 6.86 2.53 0.89
CA GLU A 122 8.29 2.76 1.13
C GLU A 122 8.93 3.60 0.02
N LEU A 123 8.36 3.54 -1.18
CA LEU A 123 8.84 4.28 -2.34
C LEU A 123 8.34 5.72 -2.36
N VAL A 124 7.13 5.98 -1.79
CA VAL A 124 6.57 7.34 -1.72
C VAL A 124 7.41 8.20 -0.79
N GLY A 125 7.81 9.36 -1.29
CA GLY A 125 8.69 10.31 -0.59
C GLY A 125 10.18 10.14 -0.89
N LEU A 126 10.60 9.09 -1.60
CA LEU A 126 12.00 8.95 -2.03
C LEU A 126 12.34 10.00 -3.09
N GLU A 127 13.52 10.58 -2.95
CA GLU A 127 14.10 11.48 -3.97
C GLU A 127 14.62 10.65 -5.13
N VAL A 128 14.22 11.01 -6.34
CA VAL A 128 14.58 10.31 -7.57
C VAL A 128 15.72 11.04 -8.27
N THR A 129 16.81 10.32 -8.51
CA THR A 129 18.00 10.82 -9.20
C THR A 129 18.31 9.93 -10.39
N ASN A 130 18.72 10.50 -11.52
CA ASN A 130 19.15 9.70 -12.65
C ASN A 130 20.63 9.28 -12.54
N LEU A 131 21.11 8.46 -13.48
CA LEU A 131 22.51 7.99 -13.49
C LEU A 131 23.54 9.12 -13.67
N GLN A 132 23.13 10.28 -14.15
CA GLN A 132 23.97 11.48 -14.31
C GLN A 132 24.05 12.32 -13.03
N GLY A 133 23.30 11.93 -11.98
CA GLY A 133 23.23 12.65 -10.71
C GLY A 133 22.25 13.82 -10.71
N GLU A 134 21.38 13.92 -11.71
CA GLU A 134 20.36 14.97 -11.78
C GLU A 134 19.14 14.57 -10.98
N ILE A 135 18.64 15.46 -10.14
CA ILE A 135 17.44 15.23 -9.33
C ILE A 135 16.21 15.44 -10.21
N LEU A 136 15.42 14.37 -10.38
CA LEU A 136 14.21 14.38 -11.19
C LEU A 136 12.98 14.82 -10.38
N GLY A 137 12.99 14.59 -9.07
CA GLY A 137 11.90 14.94 -8.19
C GLY A 137 11.76 14.00 -6.99
N THR A 138 10.54 13.88 -6.50
CA THR A 138 10.20 13.00 -5.38
C THR A 138 9.03 12.09 -5.80
N VAL A 139 9.07 10.83 -5.42
CA VAL A 139 7.95 9.91 -5.66
C VAL A 139 6.73 10.39 -4.88
N SER A 140 5.69 10.81 -5.58
CA SER A 140 4.41 11.23 -5.00
C SER A 140 3.39 10.09 -4.91
N GLY A 141 3.56 9.06 -5.71
CA GLY A 141 2.69 7.90 -5.73
C GLY A 141 3.10 6.90 -6.81
N LEU A 142 2.32 5.83 -6.94
CA LEU A 142 2.47 4.84 -7.98
C LEU A 142 1.13 4.63 -8.69
N LEU A 143 1.21 4.31 -9.97
CA LEU A 143 0.07 3.92 -10.80
C LEU A 143 0.23 2.46 -11.20
N GLU A 144 -0.80 1.67 -10.97
CA GLU A 144 -0.87 0.32 -11.50
C GLU A 144 -1.35 0.36 -12.94
N THR A 145 -0.53 -0.13 -13.86
CA THR A 145 -0.93 -0.35 -15.25
C THR A 145 -1.01 -1.85 -15.52
N GLY A 146 -1.72 -2.25 -16.57
CA GLY A 146 -1.88 -3.67 -16.89
C GLY A 146 -0.56 -4.40 -17.21
N ALA A 147 0.52 -3.67 -17.52
CA ALA A 147 1.83 -4.23 -17.84
C ALA A 147 2.84 -4.09 -16.69
N ASN A 148 2.99 -2.89 -16.13
CA ASN A 148 3.98 -2.59 -15.09
C ASN A 148 3.45 -1.50 -14.16
N ASP A 149 4.03 -1.41 -12.95
CA ASP A 149 3.81 -0.25 -12.09
C ASP A 149 4.59 0.94 -12.62
N VAL A 150 4.08 2.13 -12.35
CA VAL A 150 4.67 3.39 -12.78
C VAL A 150 4.81 4.32 -11.59
N LEU A 151 6.03 4.79 -11.33
CA LEU A 151 6.30 5.83 -10.35
C LEU A 151 5.77 7.17 -10.86
N VAL A 152 5.00 7.87 -10.06
CA VAL A 152 4.64 9.27 -10.29
C VAL A 152 5.66 10.12 -9.54
N VAL A 153 6.52 10.82 -10.28
CA VAL A 153 7.58 11.65 -9.73
C VAL A 153 7.22 13.11 -9.93
N GLN A 154 7.00 13.81 -8.83
CA GLN A 154 6.72 15.24 -8.81
C GLN A 154 8.00 16.05 -8.62
N PRO A 155 8.17 17.18 -9.32
CA PRO A 155 9.32 18.04 -9.10
C PRO A 155 9.33 18.60 -7.67
N ASN A 156 10.51 18.78 -7.13
CA ASN A 156 10.75 19.45 -5.84
C ASN A 156 11.67 20.67 -6.03
N ALA A 157 12.01 21.36 -4.96
CA ALA A 157 12.85 22.57 -5.01
C ALA A 157 14.26 22.32 -5.54
N ARG A 158 14.73 21.06 -5.60
CA ARG A 158 16.06 20.66 -6.07
C ARG A 158 16.04 20.00 -7.45
N SER A 159 14.85 19.81 -8.03
CA SER A 159 14.72 19.15 -9.33
C SER A 159 15.35 19.96 -10.47
N CYS A 160 15.87 19.25 -11.45
CA CYS A 160 16.47 19.84 -12.65
C CYS A 160 15.49 20.67 -13.48
N ASP A 161 14.18 20.38 -13.35
CA ASP A 161 13.09 21.13 -13.99
C ASP A 161 11.79 21.00 -13.16
N GLN A 162 10.66 21.51 -13.69
CA GLN A 162 9.35 21.51 -13.04
C GLN A 162 8.38 20.49 -13.67
N ARG A 163 8.90 19.41 -14.27
CA ARG A 163 8.07 18.41 -14.96
C ARG A 163 7.71 17.26 -14.04
N GLU A 164 6.45 16.86 -14.06
CA GLU A 164 6.02 15.54 -13.58
C GLU A 164 6.55 14.45 -14.52
N ARG A 165 6.97 13.33 -13.96
CA ARG A 165 7.45 12.17 -14.72
C ARG A 165 6.73 10.91 -14.30
N LEU A 166 6.40 10.10 -15.30
CA LEU A 166 5.86 8.77 -15.13
C LEU A 166 6.96 7.76 -15.48
N ILE A 167 7.60 7.20 -14.47
CA ILE A 167 8.79 6.33 -14.65
C ILE A 167 8.38 4.89 -14.41
N PRO A 168 8.52 3.95 -15.38
CA PRO A 168 8.21 2.55 -15.16
C PRO A 168 9.03 1.95 -14.01
N TYR A 169 8.36 1.30 -13.06
CA TYR A 169 9.02 0.61 -11.94
C TYR A 169 9.51 -0.77 -12.40
N LEU A 170 10.59 -0.77 -13.16
CA LEU A 170 11.25 -1.96 -13.68
C LEU A 170 12.60 -2.11 -13.00
N THR A 171 12.66 -2.95 -11.97
CA THR A 171 13.89 -3.21 -11.21
C THR A 171 14.98 -3.81 -12.11
N GLY A 172 16.19 -3.27 -12.01
CA GLY A 172 17.35 -3.69 -12.79
C GLY A 172 17.45 -3.01 -14.17
N SER A 173 16.34 -2.79 -14.87
CA SER A 173 16.36 -2.09 -16.18
C SER A 173 16.24 -0.57 -16.04
N VAL A 174 15.17 -0.08 -15.41
CA VAL A 174 14.92 1.35 -15.18
C VAL A 174 15.33 1.75 -13.77
N VAL A 175 14.81 1.08 -12.74
CA VAL A 175 15.18 1.33 -11.34
C VAL A 175 16.48 0.58 -11.05
N LYS A 176 17.56 1.32 -10.81
CA LYS A 176 18.90 0.76 -10.56
C LYS A 176 19.16 0.53 -9.09
N GLN A 177 18.73 1.45 -8.24
CA GLN A 177 18.95 1.36 -6.81
C GLN A 177 17.78 2.00 -6.05
N VAL A 178 17.41 1.37 -4.95
CA VAL A 178 16.46 1.93 -3.98
C VAL A 178 17.11 1.86 -2.61
N SER A 179 17.17 2.99 -1.91
CA SER A 179 17.64 3.09 -0.53
C SER A 179 16.58 3.81 0.30
N VAL A 180 15.81 3.06 1.05
CA VAL A 180 14.77 3.62 1.94
C VAL A 180 15.42 4.37 3.10
N SER A 181 16.57 3.89 3.60
CA SER A 181 17.35 4.53 4.68
C SER A 181 17.89 5.91 4.27
N ASP A 182 18.37 6.03 3.03
CA ASP A 182 18.92 7.27 2.49
C ASP A 182 17.84 8.14 1.80
N VAL A 183 16.59 7.69 1.83
CA VAL A 183 15.46 8.35 1.17
C VAL A 183 15.71 8.63 -0.30
N SER A 184 16.35 7.69 -1.01
CA SER A 184 16.82 7.88 -2.39
C SER A 184 16.44 6.72 -3.31
N LEU A 185 16.23 7.05 -4.59
CA LEU A 185 15.92 6.10 -5.65
C LEU A 185 16.68 6.52 -6.92
N VAL A 186 17.50 5.63 -7.47
CA VAL A 186 18.30 5.89 -8.66
C VAL A 186 17.69 5.19 -9.87
N VAL A 187 17.49 5.96 -10.95
CA VAL A 187 16.86 5.47 -12.19
C VAL A 187 17.75 5.72 -13.40
N ASP A 188 17.64 4.82 -14.37
CA ASP A 188 18.15 5.02 -15.72
C ASP A 188 17.05 5.69 -16.55
N TRP A 189 16.95 7.02 -16.42
CA TRP A 189 15.90 7.82 -17.04
C TRP A 189 16.45 9.20 -17.46
N GLY A 190 16.31 9.52 -18.74
CA GLY A 190 16.76 10.81 -19.25
C GLY A 190 15.81 11.94 -18.86
N ILE A 191 16.37 13.15 -18.68
CA ILE A 191 15.58 14.35 -18.40
C ILE A 191 14.59 14.68 -19.52
N ASP A 192 14.93 14.32 -20.76
CA ASP A 192 14.14 14.58 -21.97
C ASP A 192 13.12 13.48 -22.29
N TYR A 193 13.08 12.38 -21.51
CA TYR A 193 12.09 11.35 -21.73
C TYR A 193 10.70 11.88 -21.29
N LEU A 194 9.84 12.03 -22.29
CA LEU A 194 8.44 12.36 -22.10
C LEU A 194 7.69 11.11 -21.67
N SER A 195 6.83 11.23 -20.69
CA SER A 195 5.90 10.20 -20.25
C SER A 195 4.73 10.06 -21.21
#